data_3595f27a7e6d83eab9c9de5691a30259
#
_entry.id   3595f27a7e6d83eab9c9de5691a30259
#
_cell.length_a   1.000
_cell.length_b   1.000
_cell.length_c   1.000
_cell.angle_alpha   90.00
_cell.angle_beta   90.00
_cell.angle_gamma   90.00
#
_symmetry.space_group_name_H-M   'P 1'
#
loop_
_entity.id
_entity.type
_entity.pdbx_description
1 polymer ?
#
loop_
_entity_poly.entity_id
_entity_poly.type
_entity_poly.pdbx_seq_one_letter_code
_entity_poly.pdbx_strand_id
1 'polypeptide(L)'
;MYKRQAYQAEQAKSRSHLTTFLISTSVILFLLILLVVFIYIQMKKTLKIKQALAQSNEELLRLNNKLNNMNSQLNDTNNQLYEINGIKEYYIAEFFDVCFSYIHKMEKYQNMLYKIAINKYYDELIKKLKSSALIDEELSALYARFDKVFLGLYPTFVSDFNALLKDEEKIILKPDALLNRELRIYALLRLGITDSGKIANFLRCSTSTVYNYRTKMRNKAAVDRDEFENEIMKISSTQET
;
A
#
# COMPACT_ATOMS: atom_id res chain seq x y z
N MET A 1 -31.19 99.53 -54.65
CA MET A 1 -30.81 98.14 -55.07
C MET A 1 -29.64 97.60 -54.26
N TYR A 2 -28.54 98.32 -54.05
CA TYR A 2 -27.31 97.85 -53.36
C TYR A 2 -27.48 97.33 -51.90
N LYS A 3 -28.30 97.99 -51.07
CA LYS A 3 -28.49 97.62 -49.68
C LYS A 3 -29.15 96.22 -49.54
N ARG A 4 -30.06 95.77 -50.45
CA ARG A 4 -30.73 94.48 -50.44
C ARG A 4 -29.72 93.37 -50.84
N GLN A 5 -28.86 93.61 -51.78
CA GLN A 5 -27.84 92.65 -52.20
C GLN A 5 -26.77 92.40 -51.10
N ALA A 6 -26.32 93.49 -50.41
CA ALA A 6 -25.40 93.41 -49.32
C ALA A 6 -26.01 92.61 -48.18
N TYR A 7 -27.29 92.81 -47.79
CA TYR A 7 -27.98 92.09 -46.74
C TYR A 7 -28.18 90.56 -47.10
N GLN A 8 -28.50 90.28 -48.37
CA GLN A 8 -28.60 88.88 -48.84
C GLN A 8 -27.21 88.19 -48.85
N ALA A 9 -26.14 88.86 -49.19
CA ALA A 9 -24.80 88.29 -49.15
C ALA A 9 -24.33 88.04 -47.72
N GLU A 10 -24.64 88.94 -46.79
CA GLU A 10 -24.38 88.78 -45.36
C GLU A 10 -25.16 87.64 -44.75
N GLN A 11 -26.46 87.49 -45.07
CA GLN A 11 -27.26 86.34 -44.67
C GLN A 11 -26.77 85.04 -45.27
N ALA A 12 -26.37 84.99 -46.55
CA ALA A 12 -25.77 83.84 -47.19
C ALA A 12 -24.48 83.40 -46.51
N LYS A 13 -23.61 84.38 -46.13
CA LYS A 13 -22.37 84.14 -45.41
C LYS A 13 -22.63 83.57 -43.98
N SER A 14 -23.60 84.20 -43.27
CA SER A 14 -23.98 83.73 -41.96
C SER A 14 -24.55 82.28 -42.03
N ARG A 15 -25.38 81.99 -43.01
CA ARG A 15 -25.89 80.60 -43.23
C ARG A 15 -24.78 79.62 -43.57
N SER A 16 -23.81 79.99 -44.39
CA SER A 16 -22.67 79.14 -44.72
C SER A 16 -21.79 78.83 -43.50
N HIS A 17 -21.54 79.87 -42.65
CA HIS A 17 -20.83 79.66 -41.37
C HIS A 17 -21.63 78.73 -40.42
N LEU A 18 -22.93 78.90 -40.31
CA LEU A 18 -23.77 78.03 -39.47
C LEU A 18 -23.78 76.57 -39.99
N THR A 19 -23.87 76.36 -41.32
CA THR A 19 -23.84 75.00 -41.91
C THR A 19 -22.50 74.33 -41.75
N THR A 20 -21.37 75.03 -41.94
CA THR A 20 -20.05 74.48 -41.68
C THR A 20 -19.79 74.20 -40.20
N PHE A 21 -20.32 74.98 -39.30
CA PHE A 21 -20.24 74.77 -37.87
C PHE A 21 -21.07 73.48 -37.48
N LEU A 22 -22.31 73.37 -38.00
CA LEU A 22 -23.14 72.18 -37.77
C LEU A 22 -22.54 70.87 -38.33
N ILE A 23 -21.92 70.93 -39.53
CA ILE A 23 -21.21 69.79 -40.10
C ILE A 23 -19.98 69.42 -39.25
N SER A 24 -19.15 70.37 -38.82
CA SER A 24 -17.98 70.12 -38.00
C SER A 24 -18.34 69.51 -36.63
N THR A 25 -19.41 70.01 -35.96
CA THR A 25 -19.88 69.46 -34.69
C THR A 25 -20.47 68.05 -34.86
N SER A 26 -21.16 67.79 -36.00
CA SER A 26 -21.68 66.43 -36.33
C SER A 26 -20.52 65.43 -36.55
N VAL A 27 -19.46 65.82 -37.24
CA VAL A 27 -18.27 64.96 -37.44
C VAL A 27 -17.55 64.69 -36.13
N ILE A 28 -17.39 65.69 -35.26
CA ILE A 28 -16.78 65.52 -33.94
C ILE A 28 -17.63 64.57 -33.10
N LEU A 29 -18.95 64.72 -33.07
CA LEU A 29 -19.84 63.86 -32.35
C LEU A 29 -19.76 62.40 -32.85
N PHE A 30 -19.70 62.21 -34.15
CA PHE A 30 -19.54 60.89 -34.76
C PHE A 30 -18.23 60.21 -34.37
N LEU A 31 -17.13 60.95 -34.38
CA LEU A 31 -15.81 60.45 -33.92
C LEU A 31 -15.83 60.09 -32.45
N LEU A 32 -16.48 60.86 -31.60
CA LEU A 32 -16.64 60.55 -30.19
C LEU A 32 -17.45 59.25 -29.98
N ILE A 33 -18.50 59.06 -30.74
CA ILE A 33 -19.29 57.80 -30.70
C ILE A 33 -18.41 56.61 -31.08
N LEU A 34 -17.63 56.72 -32.16
CA LEU A 34 -16.69 55.67 -32.60
C LEU A 34 -15.64 55.37 -31.51
N LEU A 35 -15.11 56.37 -30.87
CA LEU A 35 -14.16 56.20 -29.75
C LEU A 35 -14.80 55.46 -28.58
N VAL A 36 -16.02 55.81 -28.20
CA VAL A 36 -16.72 55.13 -27.10
C VAL A 36 -16.99 53.67 -27.45
N VAL A 37 -17.44 53.39 -28.69
CA VAL A 37 -17.65 52.00 -29.17
C VAL A 37 -16.31 51.24 -29.15
N PHE A 38 -15.23 51.81 -29.60
CA PHE A 38 -13.88 51.20 -29.56
C PHE A 38 -13.47 50.87 -28.14
N ILE A 39 -13.58 51.82 -27.21
CA ILE A 39 -13.26 51.60 -25.80
C ILE A 39 -14.14 50.45 -25.21
N TYR A 40 -15.42 50.45 -25.51
CA TYR A 40 -16.33 49.42 -25.03
C TYR A 40 -15.93 48.02 -25.52
N ILE A 41 -15.55 47.88 -26.80
CA ILE A 41 -15.09 46.63 -27.41
C ILE A 41 -13.80 46.16 -26.70
N GLN A 42 -12.85 47.08 -26.47
CA GLN A 42 -11.58 46.76 -25.79
C GLN A 42 -11.81 46.34 -24.33
N MET A 43 -12.66 47.05 -23.63
CA MET A 43 -13.03 46.69 -22.25
C MET A 43 -13.65 45.27 -22.18
N LYS A 44 -14.58 44.95 -23.10
CA LYS A 44 -15.22 43.62 -23.16
C LYS A 44 -14.20 42.51 -23.45
N LYS A 45 -13.24 42.78 -24.37
CA LYS A 45 -12.17 41.86 -24.70
C LYS A 45 -11.23 41.61 -23.50
N THR A 46 -10.83 42.69 -22.83
CA THR A 46 -9.96 42.63 -21.64
C THR A 46 -10.64 41.87 -20.50
N LEU A 47 -11.93 42.06 -20.29
CA LEU A 47 -12.69 41.37 -19.27
C LEU A 47 -12.72 39.83 -19.53
N LYS A 48 -12.96 39.42 -20.77
CA LYS A 48 -12.92 38.01 -21.17
C LYS A 48 -11.55 37.39 -20.94
N ILE A 49 -10.47 38.09 -21.29
CA ILE A 49 -9.09 37.64 -21.08
C ILE A 49 -8.81 37.47 -19.58
N LYS A 50 -9.22 38.45 -18.75
CA LYS A 50 -9.05 38.41 -17.29
C LYS A 50 -9.81 37.20 -16.67
N GLN A 51 -11.04 36.92 -17.14
CA GLN A 51 -11.81 35.79 -16.68
C GLN A 51 -11.15 34.46 -17.08
N ALA A 52 -10.69 34.32 -18.33
CA ALA A 52 -10.00 33.11 -18.79
C ALA A 52 -8.68 32.90 -18.03
N LEU A 53 -7.93 33.97 -17.75
CA LEU A 53 -6.69 33.91 -16.98
C LEU A 53 -6.97 33.51 -15.53
N ALA A 54 -8.01 34.04 -14.91
CA ALA A 54 -8.40 33.67 -13.55
C ALA A 54 -8.78 32.18 -13.44
N GLN A 55 -9.57 31.67 -14.39
CA GLN A 55 -9.92 30.26 -14.46
C GLN A 55 -8.69 29.37 -14.66
N SER A 56 -7.77 29.75 -15.56
CA SER A 56 -6.53 29.00 -15.78
C SER A 56 -5.64 28.98 -14.53
N ASN A 57 -5.53 30.10 -13.82
CA ASN A 57 -4.77 30.15 -12.58
C ASN A 57 -5.40 29.28 -11.47
N GLU A 58 -6.71 29.25 -11.36
CA GLU A 58 -7.41 28.41 -10.41
C GLU A 58 -7.19 26.91 -10.71
N GLU A 59 -7.23 26.53 -11.98
CA GLU A 59 -6.94 25.17 -12.43
C GLU A 59 -5.48 24.77 -12.14
N LEU A 60 -4.53 25.67 -12.41
CA LEU A 60 -3.12 25.47 -12.10
C LEU A 60 -2.89 25.27 -10.60
N LEU A 61 -3.54 26.05 -9.74
CA LEU A 61 -3.44 25.90 -8.30
C LEU A 61 -4.02 24.55 -7.86
N ARG A 62 -5.15 24.14 -8.42
CA ARG A 62 -5.77 22.84 -8.13
C ARG A 62 -4.88 21.67 -8.54
N LEU A 63 -4.29 21.75 -9.74
CA LEU A 63 -3.36 20.72 -10.23
C LEU A 63 -2.09 20.67 -9.39
N ASN A 64 -1.54 21.81 -9.01
CA ASN A 64 -0.35 21.87 -8.15
C ASN A 64 -0.62 21.26 -6.76
N ASN A 65 -1.76 21.56 -6.14
CA ASN A 65 -2.15 20.94 -4.89
C ASN A 65 -2.34 19.42 -5.02
N LYS A 66 -2.95 18.97 -6.12
CA LYS A 66 -3.09 17.54 -6.40
C LYS A 66 -1.73 16.85 -6.57
N LEU A 67 -0.81 17.49 -7.29
CA LEU A 67 0.55 17.00 -7.50
C LEU A 67 1.31 16.87 -6.17
N ASN A 68 1.22 17.89 -5.31
CA ASN A 68 1.87 17.88 -4.01
C ASN A 68 1.33 16.75 -3.12
N ASN A 69 0.01 16.54 -3.11
CA ASN A 69 -0.59 15.45 -2.36
C ASN A 69 -0.15 14.07 -2.90
N MET A 70 -0.09 13.89 -4.22
CA MET A 70 0.39 12.66 -4.83
C MET A 70 1.87 12.40 -4.52
N ASN A 71 2.71 13.45 -4.53
CA ASN A 71 4.12 13.34 -4.17
C ASN A 71 4.30 12.92 -2.69
N SER A 72 3.49 13.48 -1.79
CA SER A 72 3.51 13.07 -0.38
C SER A 72 3.13 11.59 -0.24
N GLN A 73 2.03 11.16 -0.85
CA GLN A 73 1.61 9.76 -0.84
C GLN A 73 2.67 8.82 -1.43
N LEU A 74 3.30 9.22 -2.54
CA LEU A 74 4.37 8.44 -3.16
C LEU A 74 5.57 8.29 -2.23
N ASN A 75 5.96 9.37 -1.55
CA ASN A 75 7.06 9.35 -0.60
C ASN A 75 6.75 8.43 0.60
N ASP A 76 5.55 8.51 1.14
CA ASP A 76 5.11 7.64 2.23
C ASP A 76 5.10 6.16 1.80
N THR A 77 4.59 5.87 0.60
CA THR A 77 4.61 4.51 0.04
C THR A 77 6.03 4.00 -0.17
N ASN A 78 6.94 4.85 -0.67
CA ASN A 78 8.35 4.49 -0.83
C ASN A 78 9.00 4.18 0.52
N ASN A 79 8.75 4.97 1.54
CA ASN A 79 9.28 4.72 2.89
C ASN A 79 8.79 3.37 3.44
N GLN A 80 7.50 3.05 3.28
CA GLN A 80 6.94 1.76 3.65
C GLN A 80 7.60 0.60 2.87
N LEU A 81 7.85 0.78 1.57
CA LEU A 81 8.56 -0.23 0.77
C LEU A 81 10.00 -0.46 1.24
N TYR A 82 10.73 0.59 1.64
CA TYR A 82 12.06 0.47 2.20
C TYR A 82 12.05 -0.31 3.53
N GLU A 83 11.11 -0.02 4.41
CA GLU A 83 10.94 -0.76 5.66
C GLU A 83 10.62 -2.25 5.42
N ILE A 84 9.67 -2.54 4.52
CA ILE A 84 9.30 -3.91 4.15
C ILE A 84 10.50 -4.66 3.55
N ASN A 85 11.27 -4.01 2.68
CA ASN A 85 12.47 -4.62 2.10
C ASN A 85 13.53 -4.92 3.17
N GLY A 86 13.76 -4.02 4.12
CA GLY A 86 14.68 -4.26 5.24
C GLY A 86 14.25 -5.44 6.10
N ILE A 87 12.96 -5.57 6.39
CA ILE A 87 12.40 -6.73 7.10
C ILE A 87 12.63 -8.02 6.29
N LYS A 88 12.37 -7.98 4.99
CA LYS A 88 12.59 -9.13 4.09
C LYS A 88 14.05 -9.57 4.06
N GLU A 89 14.99 -8.62 3.94
CA GLU A 89 16.43 -8.92 3.96
C GLU A 89 16.86 -9.54 5.29
N TYR A 90 16.36 -9.02 6.41
CA TYR A 90 16.60 -9.60 7.73
C TYR A 90 16.15 -11.07 7.80
N TYR A 91 14.95 -11.40 7.33
CA TYR A 91 14.46 -12.79 7.36
C TYR A 91 15.21 -13.71 6.39
N ILE A 92 15.70 -13.19 5.26
CA ILE A 92 16.55 -13.94 4.34
C ILE A 92 17.88 -14.29 5.02
N ALA A 93 18.51 -13.33 5.69
CA ALA A 93 19.74 -13.57 6.44
C ALA A 93 19.53 -14.60 7.56
N GLU A 94 18.46 -14.47 8.35
CA GLU A 94 18.07 -15.41 9.39
C GLU A 94 17.83 -16.84 8.84
N PHE A 95 17.23 -16.94 7.65
CA PHE A 95 17.03 -18.21 6.97
C PHE A 95 18.38 -18.87 6.58
N PHE A 96 19.31 -18.10 6.05
CA PHE A 96 20.65 -18.63 5.73
C PHE A 96 21.40 -19.07 6.99
N ASP A 97 21.31 -18.33 8.09
CA ASP A 97 21.91 -18.73 9.37
C ASP A 97 21.36 -20.07 9.87
N VAL A 98 20.05 -20.28 9.72
CA VAL A 98 19.42 -21.59 9.99
C VAL A 98 20.01 -22.68 9.11
N CYS A 99 20.10 -22.44 7.81
CA CYS A 99 20.63 -23.42 6.86
C CYS A 99 22.09 -23.79 7.18
N PHE A 100 22.94 -22.79 7.42
CA PHE A 100 24.36 -23.03 7.80
C PHE A 100 24.47 -23.77 9.11
N SER A 101 23.67 -23.43 10.11
CA SER A 101 23.62 -24.14 11.40
C SER A 101 23.27 -25.62 11.20
N TYR A 102 22.29 -25.95 10.36
CA TYR A 102 21.95 -27.34 10.05
C TYR A 102 23.06 -28.10 9.32
N ILE A 103 23.70 -27.47 8.34
CA ILE A 103 24.85 -28.08 7.63
C ILE A 103 25.96 -28.40 8.63
N HIS A 104 26.32 -27.44 9.48
CA HIS A 104 27.35 -27.66 10.50
C HIS A 104 27.00 -28.78 11.50
N LYS A 105 25.75 -28.85 11.94
CA LYS A 105 25.24 -29.93 12.81
C LYS A 105 25.32 -31.31 12.11
N MET A 106 24.96 -31.37 10.83
CA MET A 106 25.08 -32.61 10.04
C MET A 106 26.53 -33.08 9.91
N GLU A 107 27.47 -32.16 9.61
CA GLU A 107 28.90 -32.46 9.57
C GLU A 107 29.40 -32.97 10.92
N LYS A 108 29.04 -32.30 12.00
CA LYS A 108 29.40 -32.72 13.36
C LYS A 108 28.88 -34.14 13.68
N TYR A 109 27.62 -34.41 13.33
CA TYR A 109 27.01 -35.71 13.53
C TYR A 109 27.70 -36.79 12.69
N GLN A 110 27.98 -36.53 11.42
CA GLN A 110 28.72 -37.42 10.52
C GLN A 110 30.10 -37.74 11.08
N ASN A 111 30.85 -36.74 11.53
CA ASN A 111 32.16 -36.90 12.13
C ASN A 111 32.14 -37.74 13.42
N MET A 112 31.08 -37.58 14.24
CA MET A 112 30.86 -38.37 15.43
C MET A 112 30.63 -39.84 15.11
N LEU A 113 29.74 -40.15 14.13
CA LEU A 113 29.47 -41.49 13.70
C LEU A 113 30.71 -42.17 13.09
N TYR A 114 31.47 -41.39 12.29
CA TYR A 114 32.74 -41.87 11.69
C TYR A 114 33.74 -42.26 12.78
N LYS A 115 33.94 -41.46 13.83
CA LYS A 115 34.80 -41.76 14.96
C LYS A 115 34.41 -43.03 15.69
N ILE A 116 33.08 -43.21 15.96
CA ILE A 116 32.56 -44.42 16.60
C ILE A 116 32.84 -45.66 15.72
N ALA A 117 32.64 -45.54 14.41
CA ALA A 117 32.84 -46.62 13.46
C ALA A 117 34.31 -47.07 13.38
N ILE A 118 35.27 -46.10 13.28
CA ILE A 118 36.73 -46.38 13.25
C ILE A 118 37.19 -47.12 14.49
N ASN A 119 36.67 -46.70 15.67
CA ASN A 119 37.02 -47.30 16.96
C ASN A 119 36.32 -48.65 17.16
N LYS A 120 35.57 -49.15 16.16
CA LYS A 120 34.84 -50.42 16.19
C LYS A 120 33.80 -50.53 17.32
N TYR A 121 33.26 -49.42 17.83
CA TYR A 121 32.20 -49.41 18.86
C TYR A 121 30.84 -49.65 18.18
N TYR A 122 30.62 -50.78 17.58
CA TYR A 122 29.46 -51.09 16.76
C TYR A 122 28.14 -51.06 17.51
N ASP A 123 28.09 -51.48 18.77
CA ASP A 123 26.90 -51.42 19.59
C ASP A 123 26.47 -49.97 19.89
N GLU A 124 27.44 -49.09 20.15
CA GLU A 124 27.20 -47.67 20.34
C GLU A 124 26.76 -47.02 19.04
N LEU A 125 27.37 -47.37 17.90
CA LEU A 125 26.96 -46.88 16.59
C LEU A 125 25.50 -47.24 16.29
N ILE A 126 25.12 -48.52 16.51
CA ILE A 126 23.75 -48.96 16.31
C ILE A 126 22.78 -48.24 17.26
N LYS A 127 23.14 -48.04 18.49
CA LYS A 127 22.34 -47.29 19.48
C LYS A 127 22.11 -45.87 19.03
N LYS A 128 23.17 -45.17 18.56
CA LYS A 128 23.09 -43.78 18.06
C LYS A 128 22.23 -43.67 16.81
N LEU A 129 22.38 -44.61 15.84
CA LEU A 129 21.58 -44.64 14.62
C LEU A 129 20.12 -44.93 14.84
N LYS A 130 19.78 -45.73 15.86
CA LYS A 130 18.38 -46.06 16.26
C LYS A 130 17.73 -44.92 17.07
N SER A 131 18.51 -44.04 17.67
CA SER A 131 17.98 -42.97 18.54
C SER A 131 17.38 -41.85 17.74
N SER A 132 16.15 -41.45 18.03
CA SER A 132 15.51 -40.25 17.49
C SER A 132 15.87 -38.96 18.28
N ALA A 133 16.56 -39.08 19.40
CA ALA A 133 16.79 -38.00 20.35
C ALA A 133 17.34 -36.72 19.70
N LEU A 134 18.34 -36.85 18.81
CA LEU A 134 18.90 -35.71 18.07
C LEU A 134 17.84 -35.05 17.15
N ILE A 135 17.05 -35.89 16.45
CA ILE A 135 16.01 -35.40 15.55
C ILE A 135 14.93 -34.68 16.32
N ASP A 136 14.53 -35.23 17.49
CA ASP A 136 13.49 -34.64 18.34
C ASP A 136 13.93 -33.29 18.95
N GLU A 137 15.22 -33.22 19.37
CA GLU A 137 15.82 -31.97 19.85
C GLU A 137 15.87 -30.90 18.77
N GLU A 138 16.36 -31.23 17.56
CA GLU A 138 16.46 -30.30 16.44
C GLU A 138 15.09 -29.86 15.97
N LEU A 139 14.09 -30.77 15.96
CA LEU A 139 12.73 -30.44 15.60
C LEU A 139 12.08 -29.46 16.61
N SER A 140 12.35 -29.67 17.90
CA SER A 140 11.87 -28.77 18.95
C SER A 140 12.50 -27.39 18.81
N ALA A 141 13.79 -27.30 18.49
CA ALA A 141 14.50 -26.05 18.23
C ALA A 141 13.96 -25.34 16.97
N LEU A 142 13.68 -26.09 15.90
CA LEU A 142 13.05 -25.60 14.68
C LEU A 142 11.69 -24.97 14.96
N TYR A 143 10.83 -25.65 15.70
CA TYR A 143 9.50 -25.14 16.03
C TYR A 143 9.57 -23.88 16.91
N ALA A 144 10.44 -23.84 17.91
CA ALA A 144 10.62 -22.67 18.75
C ALA A 144 11.07 -21.44 17.94
N ARG A 145 12.00 -21.65 16.99
CA ARG A 145 12.47 -20.61 16.08
C ARG A 145 11.38 -20.16 15.11
N PHE A 146 10.66 -21.10 14.51
CA PHE A 146 9.53 -20.81 13.65
C PHE A 146 8.48 -19.96 14.38
N ASP A 147 8.07 -20.40 15.57
CA ASP A 147 7.06 -19.71 16.36
C ASP A 147 7.49 -18.27 16.68
N LYS A 148 8.75 -18.07 17.06
CA LYS A 148 9.31 -16.74 17.38
C LYS A 148 9.32 -15.83 16.13
N VAL A 149 9.80 -16.35 15.01
CA VAL A 149 9.87 -15.60 13.74
C VAL A 149 8.47 -15.27 13.24
N PHE A 150 7.57 -16.25 13.28
CA PHE A 150 6.19 -16.06 12.83
C PHE A 150 5.44 -15.03 13.68
N LEU A 151 5.53 -15.11 14.99
CA LEU A 151 4.88 -14.15 15.89
C LEU A 151 5.57 -12.76 15.87
N GLY A 152 6.82 -12.69 15.45
CA GLY A 152 7.47 -11.43 15.13
C GLY A 152 6.85 -10.73 13.92
N LEU A 153 6.40 -11.51 12.91
CA LEU A 153 5.67 -11.01 11.74
C LEU A 153 4.18 -10.76 12.01
N TYR A 154 3.57 -11.57 12.87
CA TYR A 154 2.13 -11.58 13.16
C TYR A 154 1.90 -11.57 14.69
N PRO A 155 2.16 -10.44 15.38
CA PRO A 155 2.12 -10.40 16.85
C PRO A 155 0.74 -10.71 17.43
N THR A 156 -0.33 -10.38 16.72
CA THR A 156 -1.72 -10.56 17.14
C THR A 156 -2.33 -11.88 16.68
N PHE A 157 -1.56 -12.72 15.96
CA PHE A 157 -2.10 -13.93 15.30
C PHE A 157 -2.93 -14.82 16.21
N VAL A 158 -2.47 -15.09 17.44
CA VAL A 158 -3.19 -15.98 18.37
C VAL A 158 -4.50 -15.37 18.84
N SER A 159 -4.53 -14.08 19.12
CA SER A 159 -5.74 -13.36 19.51
C SER A 159 -6.75 -13.30 18.35
N ASP A 160 -6.28 -12.96 17.16
CA ASP A 160 -7.11 -12.83 15.96
C ASP A 160 -7.65 -14.19 15.52
N PHE A 161 -6.83 -15.25 15.59
CA PHE A 161 -7.26 -16.62 15.36
C PHE A 161 -8.36 -17.04 16.34
N ASN A 162 -8.18 -16.74 17.62
CA ASN A 162 -9.18 -17.04 18.65
C ASN A 162 -10.47 -16.22 18.49
N ALA A 163 -10.41 -15.03 17.90
CA ALA A 163 -11.60 -14.25 17.58
C ALA A 163 -12.47 -14.90 16.48
N LEU A 164 -11.90 -15.78 15.65
CA LEU A 164 -12.62 -16.54 14.63
C LEU A 164 -13.27 -17.83 15.17
N LEU A 165 -13.01 -18.18 16.44
CA LEU A 165 -13.54 -19.38 17.08
C LEU A 165 -14.70 -19.05 18.02
N LYS A 166 -15.57 -20.03 18.27
CA LYS A 166 -16.58 -19.98 19.32
C LYS A 166 -15.91 -19.81 20.69
N ASP A 167 -16.56 -19.11 21.61
CA ASP A 167 -15.95 -18.76 22.91
C ASP A 167 -15.48 -19.97 23.69
N GLU A 168 -16.24 -21.07 23.68
CA GLU A 168 -15.92 -22.33 24.34
C GLU A 168 -14.82 -23.15 23.64
N GLU A 169 -14.45 -22.75 22.41
CA GLU A 169 -13.48 -23.47 21.56
C GLU A 169 -12.16 -22.73 21.39
N LYS A 170 -11.98 -21.60 22.07
CA LYS A 170 -10.75 -20.81 22.03
C LYS A 170 -9.55 -21.63 22.51
N ILE A 171 -8.44 -21.46 21.79
CA ILE A 171 -7.18 -22.14 22.11
C ILE A 171 -6.50 -21.43 23.28
N ILE A 172 -6.30 -22.17 24.37
CA ILE A 172 -5.50 -21.73 25.53
C ILE A 172 -4.14 -22.41 25.43
N LEU A 173 -3.10 -21.60 25.27
CA LEU A 173 -1.73 -22.09 25.19
C LEU A 173 -1.17 -22.39 26.60
N LYS A 174 -0.24 -23.35 26.68
CA LYS A 174 0.55 -23.58 27.90
C LYS A 174 1.47 -22.39 28.14
N PRO A 175 1.88 -22.10 29.39
CA PRO A 175 2.68 -20.92 29.74
C PRO A 175 3.97 -20.74 28.93
N ASP A 176 4.62 -21.85 28.53
CA ASP A 176 5.90 -21.82 27.81
C ASP A 176 5.74 -22.06 26.29
N ALA A 177 4.50 -22.23 25.79
CA ALA A 177 4.24 -22.50 24.39
C ALA A 177 3.84 -21.22 23.65
N LEU A 178 4.59 -20.84 22.61
CA LEU A 178 4.25 -19.76 21.71
C LEU A 178 3.13 -20.14 20.76
N LEU A 179 3.25 -21.30 20.12
CA LEU A 179 2.22 -21.91 19.28
C LEU A 179 2.09 -23.41 19.60
N ASN A 180 0.89 -23.95 19.47
CA ASN A 180 0.66 -25.39 19.46
C ASN A 180 0.64 -25.94 18.03
N ARG A 181 0.46 -27.25 17.87
CA ARG A 181 0.44 -27.90 16.55
C ARG A 181 -0.69 -27.36 15.66
N GLU A 182 -1.86 -27.11 16.23
CA GLU A 182 -3.02 -26.59 15.53
C GLU A 182 -2.73 -25.18 14.97
N LEU A 183 -2.23 -24.28 15.79
CA LEU A 183 -1.85 -22.92 15.39
C LEU A 183 -0.71 -22.92 14.38
N ARG A 184 0.27 -23.84 14.47
CA ARG A 184 1.35 -23.92 13.45
C ARG A 184 0.83 -24.32 12.08
N ILE A 185 -0.22 -25.16 11.98
CA ILE A 185 -0.89 -25.48 10.71
C ILE A 185 -1.40 -24.18 10.08
N TYR A 186 -2.10 -23.36 10.84
CA TYR A 186 -2.70 -22.12 10.36
C TYR A 186 -1.69 -21.00 10.18
N ALA A 187 -0.61 -21.00 10.95
CA ALA A 187 0.54 -20.12 10.72
C ALA A 187 1.19 -20.40 9.35
N LEU A 188 1.36 -21.68 8.99
CA LEU A 188 1.87 -22.07 7.67
C LEU A 188 0.89 -21.69 6.56
N LEU A 189 -0.42 -21.90 6.77
CA LEU A 189 -1.45 -21.43 5.84
C LEU A 189 -1.34 -19.91 5.65
N ARG A 190 -1.24 -19.13 6.73
CA ARG A 190 -1.10 -17.67 6.66
C ARG A 190 0.13 -17.24 5.88
N LEU A 191 1.23 -17.99 5.93
CA LEU A 191 2.43 -17.80 5.10
C LEU A 191 2.27 -18.25 3.64
N GLY A 192 1.07 -18.68 3.23
CA GLY A 192 0.79 -19.15 1.87
C GLY A 192 1.18 -20.61 1.60
N ILE A 193 1.57 -21.38 2.62
CA ILE A 193 1.86 -22.83 2.51
C ILE A 193 0.54 -23.57 2.70
N THR A 194 -0.23 -23.74 1.61
CA THR A 194 -1.57 -24.34 1.63
C THR A 194 -1.56 -25.86 1.39
N ASP A 195 -0.47 -26.41 0.87
CA ASP A 195 -0.31 -27.83 0.59
C ASP A 195 -0.20 -28.65 1.88
N SER A 196 -1.18 -29.54 2.10
CA SER A 196 -1.24 -30.36 3.30
C SER A 196 -0.09 -31.36 3.44
N GLY A 197 0.53 -31.78 2.33
CA GLY A 197 1.71 -32.62 2.34
C GLY A 197 2.95 -31.88 2.86
N LYS A 198 3.16 -30.64 2.40
CA LYS A 198 4.22 -29.76 2.92
C LYS A 198 4.05 -29.46 4.41
N ILE A 199 2.82 -29.18 4.84
CA ILE A 199 2.48 -28.96 6.26
C ILE A 199 2.76 -30.23 7.07
N ALA A 200 2.33 -31.39 6.59
CA ALA A 200 2.54 -32.69 7.24
C ALA A 200 4.03 -33.00 7.40
N ASN A 201 4.83 -32.76 6.35
CA ASN A 201 6.28 -32.91 6.40
C ASN A 201 6.94 -32.01 7.44
N PHE A 202 6.55 -30.74 7.49
CA PHE A 202 7.05 -29.78 8.49
C PHE A 202 6.71 -30.25 9.92
N LEU A 203 5.47 -30.67 10.15
CA LEU A 203 4.97 -31.07 11.47
C LEU A 203 5.30 -32.53 11.85
N ARG A 204 5.98 -33.27 10.95
CA ARG A 204 6.32 -34.70 11.14
C ARG A 204 5.09 -35.54 11.49
N CYS A 205 4.02 -35.35 10.73
CA CYS A 205 2.78 -36.12 10.89
C CYS A 205 2.25 -36.59 9.53
N SER A 206 1.19 -37.36 9.53
CA SER A 206 0.54 -37.77 8.27
C SER A 206 -0.28 -36.65 7.66
N THR A 207 -0.46 -36.67 6.36
CA THR A 207 -1.33 -35.72 5.65
C THR A 207 -2.78 -35.83 6.15
N SER A 208 -3.24 -37.05 6.50
CA SER A 208 -4.56 -37.23 7.10
C SER A 208 -4.70 -36.55 8.46
N THR A 209 -3.63 -36.50 9.25
CA THR A 209 -3.59 -35.75 10.50
C THR A 209 -3.82 -34.25 10.27
N VAL A 210 -3.19 -33.68 9.26
CA VAL A 210 -3.38 -32.25 8.89
C VAL A 210 -4.83 -32.00 8.47
N TYR A 211 -5.40 -32.86 7.62
CA TYR A 211 -6.81 -32.77 7.22
C TYR A 211 -7.76 -32.82 8.41
N ASN A 212 -7.52 -33.74 9.37
CA ASN A 212 -8.33 -33.86 10.57
C ASN A 212 -8.26 -32.58 11.42
N TYR A 213 -7.09 -31.98 11.61
CA TYR A 213 -6.96 -30.72 12.33
C TYR A 213 -7.72 -29.60 11.61
N ARG A 214 -7.55 -29.45 10.29
CA ARG A 214 -8.24 -28.42 9.50
C ARG A 214 -9.76 -28.58 9.60
N THR A 215 -10.26 -29.80 9.44
CA THR A 215 -11.71 -30.10 9.57
C THR A 215 -12.22 -29.80 10.97
N LYS A 216 -11.48 -30.23 12.02
CA LYS A 216 -11.83 -29.97 13.42
C LYS A 216 -11.92 -28.48 13.71
N MET A 217 -10.96 -27.69 13.26
CA MET A 217 -10.93 -26.25 13.52
C MET A 217 -12.02 -25.50 12.75
N ARG A 218 -12.30 -25.86 11.50
CA ARG A 218 -13.45 -25.32 10.76
C ARG A 218 -14.79 -25.58 11.45
N ASN A 219 -14.96 -26.73 12.12
CA ASN A 219 -16.16 -27.01 12.89
C ASN A 219 -16.27 -26.17 14.18
N LYS A 220 -15.16 -25.66 14.71
CA LYS A 220 -15.08 -24.81 15.89
C LYS A 220 -15.22 -23.31 15.56
N ALA A 221 -15.24 -22.96 14.27
CA ALA A 221 -15.33 -21.59 13.82
C ALA A 221 -16.65 -20.92 14.25
N ALA A 222 -16.57 -19.66 14.66
CA ALA A 222 -17.71 -18.77 14.86
C ALA A 222 -18.17 -18.13 13.54
N VAL A 223 -17.26 -18.04 12.56
CA VAL A 223 -17.53 -17.59 11.20
C VAL A 223 -17.98 -18.75 10.30
N ASP A 224 -18.40 -18.44 9.08
CA ASP A 224 -18.75 -19.48 8.11
C ASP A 224 -17.59 -20.46 7.93
N ARG A 225 -17.92 -21.75 7.92
CA ARG A 225 -16.96 -22.85 7.86
C ARG A 225 -16.07 -22.80 6.62
N ASP A 226 -16.63 -22.43 5.49
CA ASP A 226 -15.90 -22.42 4.21
C ASP A 226 -15.06 -21.15 4.06
N GLU A 227 -15.41 -20.07 4.76
CA GLU A 227 -14.67 -18.82 4.81
C GLU A 227 -13.59 -18.78 5.91
N PHE A 228 -13.57 -19.73 6.84
CA PHE A 228 -12.66 -19.72 7.99
C PHE A 228 -11.18 -19.59 7.60
N GLU A 229 -10.72 -20.34 6.61
CA GLU A 229 -9.33 -20.26 6.14
C GLU A 229 -9.05 -18.96 5.39
N ASN A 230 -10.05 -18.42 4.67
CA ASN A 230 -9.95 -17.12 4.01
C ASN A 230 -9.81 -15.97 5.03
N GLU A 231 -10.54 -16.03 6.14
CA GLU A 231 -10.42 -15.06 7.22
C GLU A 231 -9.03 -15.11 7.88
N ILE A 232 -8.48 -16.31 8.08
CA ILE A 232 -7.10 -16.45 8.59
C ILE A 232 -6.08 -15.83 7.64
N MET A 233 -6.27 -15.96 6.33
CA MET A 233 -5.38 -15.35 5.34
C MET A 233 -5.40 -13.81 5.36
N LYS A 234 -6.42 -13.19 5.94
CA LYS A 234 -6.57 -11.73 6.09
C LYS A 234 -5.93 -11.18 7.37
N ILE A 235 -5.50 -12.04 8.32
CA ILE A 235 -4.86 -11.59 9.56
C ILE A 235 -3.65 -10.70 9.20
N SER A 236 -3.60 -9.47 9.70
CA SER A 236 -2.58 -8.48 9.35
C SER A 236 -1.21 -8.83 9.92
N SER A 237 -0.15 -8.51 9.18
CA SER A 237 1.24 -8.62 9.66
C SER A 237 1.70 -7.43 10.51
N THR A 238 0.89 -6.35 10.55
CA THR A 238 1.22 -5.13 11.32
C THR A 238 -0.04 -4.66 12.05
N GLN A 239 0.11 -4.25 13.30
CA GLN A 239 -0.93 -3.43 13.94
C GLN A 239 -1.05 -2.15 13.12
N GLU A 240 -2.20 -1.93 12.49
CA GLU A 240 -2.62 -0.59 12.09
C GLU A 240 -2.75 0.23 13.37
N THR A 241 -1.75 1.05 13.64
CA THR A 241 -1.79 2.09 14.68
C THR A 241 -2.47 3.33 14.12
#